data_fb535b89a3949ed3b98a6057204b0b84
#
_entry.id   fb535b89a3949ed3b98a6057204b0b84
#
_cell.length_a   1.000
_cell.length_b   1.000
_cell.length_c   1.000
_cell.angle_alpha   90.00
_cell.angle_beta   90.00
_cell.angle_gamma   90.00
#
_symmetry.space_group_name_H-M   'P 1'
#
loop_
_entity.id
_entity.type
_entity.pdbx_description
1 polymer ?
#
loop_
_entity_poly.entity_id
_entity_poly.type
_entity_poly.pdbx_seq_one_letter_code
_entity_poly.pdbx_strand_id
1 'polypeptide(L)'
;MFISGIQQIGVGVPDVHAAFAWFRTHFGTDLPVFEEAATAGLMLPYTGGEPRDRHAILALNLQGGGGLEIWQYTSRVPMPPSFQPQLGDLGIFAAKVKSKDVQASFNDLRKRGVNILTNPAERPDGRQHFFVKDPWGNTYEIVSADNWFSKSLPFHTGGMYGAFIGVTNMEKAIAFYSGILGYDLTAYDITGIFTDLQGVDGGFGRYRRVLLRHSKPRQGPFSKLLGESEIELVQVLDRDPRKIFENRFWGDLGFIHLCFDISGMAEMKERCTAAGHPFTVDSSGSFDMGEAAGYFSYIEDPDGTL
;
A
#
# COMPACT_ATOMS: atom_id res chain seq x y z
N MET A 1 -10.09 15.59 -14.23
CA MET A 1 -9.60 14.37 -13.53
C MET A 1 -9.35 14.67 -12.06
N PHE A 2 -9.76 13.77 -11.16
CA PHE A 2 -9.51 13.86 -9.71
C PHE A 2 -8.94 12.54 -9.19
N ILE A 3 -8.07 12.63 -8.19
CA ILE A 3 -7.60 11.48 -7.39
C ILE A 3 -8.16 11.68 -5.98
N SER A 4 -9.10 10.82 -5.56
CA SER A 4 -9.75 10.94 -4.25
C SER A 4 -8.85 10.52 -3.09
N GLY A 5 -7.89 9.66 -3.34
CA GLY A 5 -6.94 9.14 -2.36
C GLY A 5 -6.57 7.68 -2.59
N ILE A 6 -5.83 7.10 -1.67
CA ILE A 6 -5.55 5.65 -1.66
C ILE A 6 -6.82 4.93 -1.22
N GLN A 7 -7.38 4.11 -2.12
CA GLN A 7 -8.54 3.28 -1.81
C GLN A 7 -8.11 2.04 -1.03
N GLN A 8 -7.09 1.32 -1.53
CA GLN A 8 -6.60 0.10 -0.91
C GLN A 8 -5.13 -0.18 -1.25
N ILE A 9 -4.56 -1.10 -0.48
CA ILE A 9 -3.33 -1.81 -0.81
C ILE A 9 -3.70 -3.27 -1.02
N GLY A 10 -3.31 -3.83 -2.17
CA GLY A 10 -3.49 -5.26 -2.45
C GLY A 10 -2.50 -6.09 -1.64
N VAL A 11 -2.97 -7.16 -1.00
CA VAL A 11 -2.14 -8.08 -0.23
C VAL A 11 -2.47 -9.53 -0.56
N GLY A 12 -1.48 -10.27 -1.08
CA GLY A 12 -1.57 -11.70 -1.33
C GLY A 12 -1.43 -12.48 -0.03
N VAL A 13 -2.37 -13.39 0.22
CA VAL A 13 -2.42 -14.23 1.43
C VAL A 13 -2.74 -15.69 1.09
N PRO A 14 -2.40 -16.65 1.97
CA PRO A 14 -2.74 -18.05 1.73
C PRO A 14 -4.22 -18.38 2.03
N ASP A 15 -4.89 -17.58 2.86
CA ASP A 15 -6.28 -17.76 3.28
C ASP A 15 -6.94 -16.39 3.45
N VAL A 16 -7.85 -16.05 2.54
CA VAL A 16 -8.51 -14.74 2.50
C VAL A 16 -9.39 -14.48 3.72
N HIS A 17 -10.08 -15.50 4.21
CA HIS A 17 -10.99 -15.35 5.35
C HIS A 17 -10.25 -15.22 6.67
N ALA A 18 -9.17 -16.01 6.88
CA ALA A 18 -8.29 -15.88 8.03
C ALA A 18 -7.64 -14.49 8.06
N ALA A 19 -7.20 -14.00 6.91
CA ALA A 19 -6.61 -12.67 6.78
C ALA A 19 -7.63 -11.56 7.05
N PHE A 20 -8.81 -11.63 6.48
CA PHE A 20 -9.88 -10.65 6.74
C PHE A 20 -10.26 -10.62 8.23
N ALA A 21 -10.40 -11.79 8.88
CA ALA A 21 -10.69 -11.87 10.31
C ALA A 21 -9.59 -11.19 11.15
N TRP A 22 -8.32 -11.38 10.76
CA TRP A 22 -7.18 -10.77 11.43
C TRP A 22 -7.17 -9.23 11.25
N PHE A 23 -7.29 -8.72 10.02
CA PHE A 23 -7.29 -7.28 9.74
C PHE A 23 -8.48 -6.57 10.39
N ARG A 24 -9.66 -7.20 10.35
CA ARG A 24 -10.85 -6.70 11.05
C ARG A 24 -10.60 -6.56 12.56
N THR A 25 -9.99 -7.56 13.16
CA THR A 25 -9.75 -7.60 14.61
C THR A 25 -8.68 -6.59 15.05
N HIS A 26 -7.59 -6.44 14.28
CA HIS A 26 -6.42 -5.68 14.72
C HIS A 26 -6.37 -4.26 14.15
N PHE A 27 -6.82 -4.04 12.91
CA PHE A 27 -6.77 -2.73 12.26
C PHE A 27 -8.15 -2.08 12.12
N GLY A 28 -9.24 -2.80 12.45
CA GLY A 28 -10.59 -2.27 12.28
C GLY A 28 -11.00 -2.11 10.82
N THR A 29 -10.40 -2.90 9.92
CA THR A 29 -10.76 -2.98 8.50
C THR A 29 -11.94 -3.94 8.38
N ASP A 30 -13.14 -3.47 8.76
CA ASP A 30 -14.29 -4.30 9.07
C ASP A 30 -15.47 -4.14 8.10
N LEU A 31 -15.40 -3.20 7.15
CA LEU A 31 -16.41 -3.01 6.12
C LEU A 31 -16.03 -3.73 4.83
N PRO A 32 -16.57 -4.92 4.53
CA PRO A 32 -16.39 -5.54 3.22
C PRO A 32 -17.19 -4.75 2.18
N VAL A 33 -16.47 -4.26 1.14
CA VAL A 33 -17.09 -3.58 -0.02
C VAL A 33 -17.56 -4.60 -1.04
N PHE A 34 -16.72 -5.62 -1.27
CA PHE A 34 -17.07 -6.82 -2.03
C PHE A 34 -16.31 -8.03 -1.52
N GLU A 35 -16.86 -9.19 -1.80
CA GLU A 35 -16.23 -10.49 -1.71
C GLU A 35 -16.57 -11.28 -2.95
N GLU A 36 -15.54 -11.78 -3.67
CA GLU A 36 -15.76 -12.40 -4.97
C GLU A 36 -14.70 -13.48 -5.26
N ALA A 37 -15.18 -14.63 -5.76
CA ALA A 37 -14.37 -15.64 -6.43
C ALA A 37 -14.52 -15.45 -7.95
N ALA A 38 -13.42 -15.17 -8.64
CA ALA A 38 -13.42 -14.91 -10.08
C ALA A 38 -12.07 -15.25 -10.73
N THR A 39 -12.04 -15.18 -12.06
CA THR A 39 -10.81 -15.34 -12.86
C THR A 39 -10.22 -13.96 -13.20
N ALA A 40 -8.96 -13.74 -12.87
CA ALA A 40 -8.21 -12.51 -13.18
C ALA A 40 -7.75 -12.50 -14.64
N GLY A 41 -8.71 -12.41 -15.58
CA GLY A 41 -8.49 -12.54 -17.02
C GLY A 41 -7.72 -11.39 -17.67
N LEU A 42 -7.68 -10.21 -17.05
CA LEU A 42 -6.97 -9.05 -17.57
C LEU A 42 -5.52 -8.93 -17.08
N MET A 43 -5.14 -9.68 -16.03
CA MET A 43 -3.82 -9.59 -15.40
C MET A 43 -2.72 -10.41 -16.09
N LEU A 44 -2.93 -10.81 -17.33
CA LEU A 44 -2.01 -11.66 -18.11
C LEU A 44 -0.56 -11.21 -18.12
N PRO A 45 -0.24 -9.90 -18.22
CA PRO A 45 1.14 -9.42 -18.17
C PRO A 45 1.87 -9.78 -16.86
N TYR A 46 1.10 -10.00 -15.78
CA TYR A 46 1.64 -10.24 -14.44
C TYR A 46 1.36 -11.65 -13.88
N THR A 47 0.68 -12.51 -14.65
CA THR A 47 0.32 -13.88 -14.23
C THR A 47 0.94 -14.97 -15.09
N GLY A 48 2.02 -14.62 -15.83
CA GLY A 48 2.73 -15.55 -16.70
C GLY A 48 2.00 -15.85 -18.01
N GLY A 49 1.17 -14.90 -18.49
CA GLY A 49 0.41 -15.01 -19.74
C GLY A 49 -0.85 -15.87 -19.64
N GLU A 50 -1.22 -16.34 -18.44
CA GLU A 50 -2.40 -17.17 -18.22
C GLU A 50 -3.38 -16.52 -17.22
N PRO A 51 -4.70 -16.63 -17.47
CA PRO A 51 -5.68 -16.25 -16.48
C PRO A 51 -5.58 -17.13 -15.23
N ARG A 52 -5.78 -16.54 -14.04
CA ARG A 52 -5.68 -17.24 -12.76
C ARG A 52 -6.94 -17.01 -11.95
N ASP A 53 -7.46 -18.08 -11.35
CA ASP A 53 -8.59 -17.97 -10.45
C ASP A 53 -8.15 -17.46 -9.08
N ARG A 54 -9.00 -16.64 -8.48
CA ARG A 54 -8.75 -15.99 -7.22
C ARG A 54 -10.02 -15.88 -6.38
N HIS A 55 -9.84 -15.67 -5.07
CA HIS A 55 -10.84 -15.15 -4.15
C HIS A 55 -10.31 -13.86 -3.55
N ALA A 56 -11.09 -12.79 -3.58
CA ALA A 56 -10.68 -11.51 -3.03
C ALA A 56 -11.78 -10.92 -2.15
N ILE A 57 -11.34 -10.22 -1.09
CA ILE A 57 -12.20 -9.38 -0.24
C ILE A 57 -11.60 -7.97 -0.23
N LEU A 58 -12.33 -6.99 -0.72
CA LEU A 58 -12.01 -5.58 -0.49
C LEU A 58 -12.69 -5.12 0.80
N ALA A 59 -11.91 -4.76 1.79
CA ALA A 59 -12.41 -4.28 3.05
C ALA A 59 -11.81 -2.91 3.43
N LEU A 60 -12.65 -1.98 3.88
CA LEU A 60 -12.29 -0.63 4.27
C LEU A 60 -12.40 -0.43 5.78
N ASN A 61 -11.70 0.59 6.27
CA ASN A 61 -11.86 1.11 7.62
C ASN A 61 -12.59 2.47 7.56
N LEU A 62 -13.79 2.55 8.10
CA LEU A 62 -14.62 3.77 8.04
C LEU A 62 -14.12 4.93 8.93
N GLN A 63 -13.12 4.74 9.76
CA GLN A 63 -12.53 5.86 10.51
C GLN A 63 -11.57 6.66 9.65
N GLY A 64 -10.63 5.95 9.01
CA GLY A 64 -9.56 6.56 8.24
C GLY A 64 -9.67 6.38 6.73
N GLY A 65 -10.66 5.63 6.25
CA GLY A 65 -11.05 5.51 4.86
C GLY A 65 -10.44 4.33 4.13
N GLY A 66 -9.20 4.37 3.72
CA GLY A 66 -8.56 3.33 2.90
C GLY A 66 -8.57 1.92 3.51
N GLY A 67 -8.37 0.91 2.70
CA GLY A 67 -8.45 -0.48 3.13
C GLY A 67 -7.44 -1.41 2.48
N LEU A 68 -7.78 -2.69 2.49
CA LEU A 68 -6.99 -3.76 1.90
C LEU A 68 -7.84 -4.53 0.90
N GLU A 69 -7.28 -4.83 -0.27
CA GLU A 69 -7.75 -5.89 -1.13
C GLU A 69 -7.00 -7.17 -0.74
N ILE A 70 -7.65 -8.01 0.03
CA ILE A 70 -7.11 -9.27 0.52
C ILE A 70 -7.31 -10.30 -0.57
N TRP A 71 -6.25 -10.89 -1.08
CA TRP A 71 -6.24 -11.64 -2.32
C TRP A 71 -5.62 -13.02 -2.15
N GLN A 72 -6.31 -14.05 -2.59
CA GLN A 72 -5.87 -15.45 -2.54
C GLN A 72 -5.99 -16.09 -3.91
N TYR A 73 -4.92 -16.71 -4.41
CA TYR A 73 -5.03 -17.65 -5.54
C TYR A 73 -5.85 -18.88 -5.15
N THR A 74 -6.75 -19.31 -6.06
CA THR A 74 -7.51 -20.57 -5.93
C THR A 74 -7.12 -21.59 -6.98
N SER A 75 -6.52 -21.18 -8.11
CA SER A 75 -6.03 -22.08 -9.16
C SER A 75 -4.56 -22.51 -8.99
N ARG A 76 -3.84 -21.95 -8.01
CA ARG A 76 -2.44 -22.32 -7.68
C ARG A 76 -2.12 -21.99 -6.23
N VAL A 77 -1.05 -22.61 -5.73
CA VAL A 77 -0.49 -22.22 -4.42
C VAL A 77 0.25 -20.88 -4.57
N PRO A 78 -0.10 -19.84 -3.79
CA PRO A 78 0.64 -18.58 -3.83
C PRO A 78 2.05 -18.76 -3.28
N MET A 79 3.03 -18.12 -3.94
CA MET A 79 4.45 -18.28 -3.62
C MET A 79 4.91 -17.16 -2.68
N PRO A 80 5.67 -17.47 -1.61
CA PRO A 80 6.38 -16.45 -0.84
C PRO A 80 7.58 -15.89 -1.61
N PRO A 81 8.15 -14.75 -1.18
CA PRO A 81 9.45 -14.31 -1.66
C PRO A 81 10.52 -15.41 -1.45
N SER A 82 11.43 -15.57 -2.41
CA SER A 82 12.55 -16.53 -2.31
C SER A 82 13.64 -16.07 -1.33
N PHE A 83 13.50 -14.89 -0.75
CA PHE A 83 14.40 -14.28 0.21
C PHE A 83 13.58 -13.46 1.22
N GLN A 84 14.20 -13.08 2.34
CA GLN A 84 13.59 -12.15 3.28
C GLN A 84 13.67 -10.71 2.72
N PRO A 85 12.55 -10.08 2.31
CA PRO A 85 12.58 -8.70 1.85
C PRO A 85 13.11 -7.76 2.93
N GLN A 86 13.92 -6.80 2.52
CA GLN A 86 14.52 -5.79 3.37
C GLN A 86 14.10 -4.40 2.92
N LEU A 87 14.10 -3.45 3.85
CA LEU A 87 13.82 -2.05 3.54
C LEU A 87 14.69 -1.59 2.36
N GLY A 88 14.09 -0.92 1.38
CA GLY A 88 14.73 -0.49 0.15
C GLY A 88 14.78 -1.53 -0.97
N ASP A 89 14.29 -2.76 -0.76
CA ASP A 89 14.03 -3.69 -1.85
C ASP A 89 12.85 -3.18 -2.71
N LEU A 90 12.93 -3.42 -4.03
CA LEU A 90 12.04 -2.81 -5.03
C LEU A 90 10.64 -3.39 -4.96
N GLY A 91 9.66 -2.53 -4.85
CA GLY A 91 8.26 -2.84 -4.60
C GLY A 91 7.76 -2.24 -3.29
N ILE A 92 6.56 -2.62 -2.87
CA ILE A 92 5.98 -2.18 -1.60
C ILE A 92 6.58 -3.03 -0.47
N PHE A 93 7.42 -2.41 0.35
CA PHE A 93 8.03 -3.07 1.50
C PHE A 93 7.11 -3.08 2.72
N ALA A 94 6.42 -1.98 2.99
CA ALA A 94 5.51 -1.86 4.12
C ALA A 94 4.30 -0.99 3.76
N ALA A 95 3.13 -1.33 4.30
CA ALA A 95 1.96 -0.49 4.25
C ALA A 95 1.90 0.42 5.48
N LYS A 96 1.34 1.62 5.33
CA LYS A 96 1.14 2.58 6.41
C LYS A 96 -0.31 2.57 6.85
N VAL A 97 -0.54 2.48 8.16
CA VAL A 97 -1.86 2.47 8.80
C VAL A 97 -1.98 3.70 9.69
N LYS A 98 -3.07 4.45 9.56
CA LYS A 98 -3.36 5.61 10.40
C LYS A 98 -3.53 5.22 11.87
N SER A 99 -3.06 6.06 12.77
CA SER A 99 -3.33 5.97 14.22
C SER A 99 -3.81 7.29 14.78
N LYS A 100 -4.87 7.25 15.59
CA LYS A 100 -5.37 8.41 16.36
C LYS A 100 -4.46 8.74 17.55
N ASP A 101 -3.84 7.70 18.10
CA ASP A 101 -2.94 7.73 19.24
C ASP A 101 -2.00 6.53 19.11
N VAL A 102 -0.76 6.81 18.76
CA VAL A 102 0.26 5.79 18.49
C VAL A 102 0.58 4.97 19.73
N GLN A 103 0.64 5.61 20.92
CA GLN A 103 0.91 4.90 22.16
C GLN A 103 -0.24 3.97 22.57
N ALA A 104 -1.48 4.41 22.36
CA ALA A 104 -2.66 3.58 22.60
C ALA A 104 -2.73 2.40 21.59
N SER A 105 -2.45 2.65 20.31
CA SER A 105 -2.34 1.60 19.29
C SER A 105 -1.26 0.57 19.63
N PHE A 106 -0.09 1.03 20.05
CA PHE A 106 1.00 0.14 20.49
C PHE A 106 0.60 -0.77 21.65
N ASN A 107 -0.02 -0.20 22.67
CA ASN A 107 -0.45 -0.95 23.86
C ASN A 107 -1.56 -1.97 23.50
N ASP A 108 -2.52 -1.58 22.65
CA ASP A 108 -3.63 -2.44 22.23
C ASP A 108 -3.13 -3.61 21.36
N LEU A 109 -2.35 -3.32 20.30
CA LEU A 109 -1.83 -4.35 19.40
C LEU A 109 -0.87 -5.31 20.13
N ARG A 110 -0.03 -4.80 21.03
CA ARG A 110 0.83 -5.64 21.88
C ARG A 110 0.01 -6.55 22.81
N LYS A 111 -1.05 -6.01 23.44
CA LYS A 111 -1.96 -6.78 24.31
C LYS A 111 -2.67 -7.89 23.54
N ARG A 112 -2.99 -7.65 22.25
CA ARG A 112 -3.62 -8.63 21.35
C ARG A 112 -2.63 -9.62 20.73
N GLY A 113 -1.33 -9.56 21.09
CA GLY A 113 -0.31 -10.50 20.62
C GLY A 113 0.19 -10.26 19.20
N VAL A 114 -0.02 -9.07 18.65
CA VAL A 114 0.57 -8.70 17.34
C VAL A 114 2.09 -8.63 17.46
N ASN A 115 2.79 -9.11 16.45
CA ASN A 115 4.25 -9.07 16.39
C ASN A 115 4.73 -7.61 16.24
N ILE A 116 5.18 -7.02 17.34
CA ILE A 116 5.72 -5.64 17.40
C ILE A 116 7.20 -5.69 17.02
N LEU A 117 7.61 -4.92 16.01
CA LEU A 117 9.00 -4.84 15.53
C LEU A 117 9.79 -3.74 16.20
N THR A 118 9.16 -2.57 16.45
CA THR A 118 9.82 -1.41 17.07
C THR A 118 8.97 -0.83 18.18
N ASN A 119 9.58 -0.13 19.12
CA ASN A 119 8.85 0.74 20.05
C ASN A 119 8.39 2.01 19.34
N PRO A 120 7.38 2.74 19.89
CA PRO A 120 7.04 4.07 19.41
C PRO A 120 8.27 4.98 19.38
N ALA A 121 8.49 5.63 18.25
CA ALA A 121 9.59 6.53 17.98
C ALA A 121 9.11 7.73 17.17
N GLU A 122 9.94 8.76 17.08
CA GLU A 122 9.66 9.92 16.25
C GLU A 122 10.31 9.77 14.87
N ARG A 123 9.52 9.95 13.81
CA ARG A 123 10.00 10.04 12.43
C ARG A 123 10.71 11.37 12.18
N PRO A 124 11.45 11.49 11.05
CA PRO A 124 12.11 12.76 10.69
C PRO A 124 11.18 13.96 10.54
N ASP A 125 9.89 13.77 10.30
CA ASP A 125 8.87 14.83 10.24
C ASP A 125 8.21 15.14 11.61
N GLY A 126 8.70 14.55 12.69
CA GLY A 126 8.19 14.75 14.06
C GLY A 126 6.97 13.90 14.42
N ARG A 127 6.44 13.09 13.49
CA ARG A 127 5.28 12.23 13.78
C ARG A 127 5.72 10.97 14.52
N GLN A 128 4.91 10.56 15.48
CA GLN A 128 5.11 9.28 16.19
C GLN A 128 4.70 8.10 15.30
N HIS A 129 5.45 7.01 15.37
CA HIS A 129 5.17 5.77 14.67
C HIS A 129 5.80 4.55 15.35
N PHE A 130 5.43 3.35 14.92
CA PHE A 130 6.08 2.07 15.21
C PHE A 130 5.74 1.05 14.12
N PHE A 131 6.47 -0.07 14.07
CA PHE A 131 6.25 -1.13 13.09
C PHE A 131 5.75 -2.41 13.73
N VAL A 132 4.89 -3.12 12.96
CA VAL A 132 4.36 -4.45 13.31
C VAL A 132 4.45 -5.39 12.11
N LYS A 133 4.33 -6.70 12.34
CA LYS A 133 4.13 -7.71 11.30
C LYS A 133 2.81 -8.44 11.49
N ASP A 134 2.15 -8.74 10.36
CA ASP A 134 1.04 -9.69 10.36
C ASP A 134 1.53 -11.15 10.44
N PRO A 135 0.62 -12.14 10.59
CA PRO A 135 1.01 -13.55 10.65
C PRO A 135 1.65 -14.11 9.37
N TRP A 136 1.51 -13.40 8.25
CA TRP A 136 2.02 -13.80 6.93
C TRP A 136 3.35 -13.12 6.58
N GLY A 137 3.89 -12.31 7.52
CA GLY A 137 5.20 -11.68 7.40
C GLY A 137 5.20 -10.30 6.75
N ASN A 138 4.02 -9.71 6.46
CA ASN A 138 3.94 -8.36 5.91
C ASN A 138 4.18 -7.33 7.01
N THR A 139 4.96 -6.30 6.69
CA THR A 139 5.31 -5.22 7.61
C THR A 139 4.32 -4.05 7.47
N TYR A 140 3.89 -3.51 8.60
CA TYR A 140 3.03 -2.32 8.66
C TYR A 140 3.65 -1.26 9.56
N GLU A 141 3.65 -0.01 9.09
CA GLU A 141 3.90 1.16 9.93
C GLU A 141 2.57 1.65 10.52
N ILE A 142 2.50 1.78 11.82
CA ILE A 142 1.39 2.43 12.52
C ILE A 142 1.84 3.86 12.81
N VAL A 143 1.23 4.86 12.18
CA VAL A 143 1.69 6.24 12.19
C VAL A 143 0.60 7.23 12.56
N SER A 144 0.95 8.27 13.33
CA SER A 144 -0.01 9.31 13.69
C SER A 144 -0.51 10.06 12.47
N ALA A 145 -1.83 10.28 12.39
CA ALA A 145 -2.47 11.00 11.31
C ALA A 145 -3.53 11.97 11.86
N ASP A 146 -3.69 13.12 11.20
CA ASP A 146 -4.60 14.19 11.62
C ASP A 146 -5.95 14.11 10.91
N ASN A 147 -5.96 13.63 9.67
CA ASN A 147 -7.16 13.56 8.83
C ASN A 147 -7.94 12.26 9.07
N TRP A 148 -9.18 12.39 9.49
CA TRP A 148 -10.08 11.30 9.83
C TRP A 148 -11.48 11.55 9.27
N PHE A 149 -12.07 10.55 8.64
CA PHE A 149 -13.47 10.58 8.23
C PHE A 149 -14.40 10.49 9.44
N SER A 150 -14.09 9.59 10.36
CA SER A 150 -14.78 9.45 11.65
C SER A 150 -13.81 9.06 12.75
N LYS A 151 -14.06 9.51 13.98
CA LYS A 151 -13.30 9.10 15.18
C LYS A 151 -14.15 8.34 16.19
N SER A 152 -15.38 8.00 15.80
CA SER A 152 -16.39 7.42 16.71
C SER A 152 -16.25 5.93 16.97
N LEU A 153 -15.51 5.20 16.12
CA LEU A 153 -15.31 3.78 16.30
C LEU A 153 -14.23 3.48 17.37
N PRO A 154 -14.29 2.31 18.03
CA PRO A 154 -13.44 1.99 19.20
C PRO A 154 -11.98 1.70 18.85
N PHE A 155 -11.63 1.53 17.58
CA PHE A 155 -10.26 1.25 17.17
C PHE A 155 -9.37 2.49 17.29
N HIS A 156 -8.12 2.31 17.71
CA HIS A 156 -7.09 3.36 17.67
C HIS A 156 -6.50 3.52 16.27
N THR A 157 -6.55 2.47 15.44
CA THR A 157 -6.10 2.43 14.06
C THR A 157 -7.19 2.86 13.09
N GLY A 158 -6.78 3.35 11.91
CA GLY A 158 -7.64 3.75 10.80
C GLY A 158 -7.39 2.92 9.54
N GLY A 159 -7.69 3.50 8.38
CA GLY A 159 -7.42 2.89 7.08
C GLY A 159 -5.96 3.00 6.66
N MET A 160 -5.71 2.47 5.45
CA MET A 160 -4.40 2.58 4.81
C MET A 160 -4.07 4.05 4.54
N TYR A 161 -2.86 4.44 4.87
CA TYR A 161 -2.39 5.83 4.77
C TYR A 161 -1.35 6.03 3.67
N GLY A 162 -0.67 4.97 3.27
CA GLY A 162 0.41 5.02 2.30
C GLY A 162 1.25 3.77 2.30
N ALA A 163 2.45 3.89 1.72
CA ALA A 163 3.39 2.78 1.61
C ALA A 163 4.84 3.25 1.69
N PHE A 164 5.74 2.33 2.11
CA PHE A 164 7.16 2.38 1.85
C PHE A 164 7.46 1.67 0.53
N ILE A 165 8.08 2.36 -0.40
CA ILE A 165 8.38 1.85 -1.73
C ILE A 165 9.88 1.94 -1.97
N GLY A 166 10.52 0.80 -2.22
CA GLY A 166 11.93 0.74 -2.58
C GLY A 166 12.17 1.18 -4.02
N VAL A 167 13.20 2.02 -4.24
CA VAL A 167 13.49 2.61 -5.55
C VAL A 167 14.99 2.57 -5.86
N THR A 168 15.34 2.44 -7.15
CA THR A 168 16.74 2.51 -7.61
C THR A 168 17.18 3.95 -7.90
N ASN A 169 16.26 4.80 -8.36
CA ASN A 169 16.54 6.19 -8.72
C ASN A 169 15.50 7.13 -8.11
N MET A 170 15.91 7.84 -7.07
CA MET A 170 15.03 8.70 -6.29
C MET A 170 14.40 9.81 -7.14
N GLU A 171 15.16 10.44 -8.03
CA GLU A 171 14.67 11.56 -8.86
C GLU A 171 13.58 11.10 -9.83
N LYS A 172 13.76 9.93 -10.47
CA LYS A 172 12.74 9.35 -11.35
C LYS A 172 11.50 8.97 -10.58
N ALA A 173 11.65 8.38 -9.40
CA ALA A 173 10.53 8.02 -8.54
C ALA A 173 9.76 9.26 -8.07
N ILE A 174 10.45 10.30 -7.58
CA ILE A 174 9.82 11.59 -7.21
C ILE A 174 9.04 12.16 -8.40
N ALA A 175 9.64 12.19 -9.60
CA ALA A 175 8.97 12.71 -10.80
C ALA A 175 7.71 11.91 -11.14
N PHE A 176 7.72 10.57 -10.98
CA PHE A 176 6.56 9.72 -11.19
C PHE A 176 5.43 10.01 -10.19
N TYR A 177 5.73 9.90 -8.89
CA TYR A 177 4.71 10.05 -7.83
C TYR A 177 4.18 11.48 -7.76
N SER A 178 5.00 12.50 -8.00
CA SER A 178 4.55 13.90 -8.04
C SER A 178 3.80 14.24 -9.33
N GLY A 179 4.35 13.88 -10.48
CA GLY A 179 3.82 14.28 -11.79
C GLY A 179 2.55 13.54 -12.19
N ILE A 180 2.44 12.24 -11.87
CA ILE A 180 1.28 11.43 -12.22
C ILE A 180 0.25 11.43 -11.10
N LEU A 181 0.67 11.15 -9.85
CA LEU A 181 -0.22 10.90 -8.73
C LEU A 181 -0.41 12.11 -7.80
N GLY A 182 0.30 13.23 -8.07
CA GLY A 182 0.12 14.48 -7.36
C GLY A 182 0.66 14.50 -5.94
N TYR A 183 1.68 13.70 -5.63
CA TYR A 183 2.43 13.77 -4.37
C TYR A 183 3.54 14.82 -4.49
N ASP A 184 3.16 16.08 -4.62
CA ASP A 184 3.97 17.23 -5.01
C ASP A 184 4.62 18.00 -3.85
N LEU A 185 4.41 17.55 -2.61
CA LEU A 185 5.02 18.12 -1.41
C LEU A 185 6.03 17.14 -0.80
N THR A 186 7.30 17.50 -0.81
CA THR A 186 8.33 16.77 -0.07
C THR A 186 8.33 17.18 1.39
N ALA A 187 7.93 16.27 2.28
CA ALA A 187 7.92 16.52 3.72
C ALA A 187 9.34 16.39 4.32
N TYR A 188 10.13 15.45 3.81
CA TYR A 188 11.57 15.36 4.04
C TYR A 188 12.28 14.62 2.90
N ASP A 189 13.58 14.94 2.74
CA ASP A 189 14.54 14.25 1.88
C ASP A 189 15.86 14.16 2.65
N ILE A 190 16.17 12.99 3.18
CA ILE A 190 17.29 12.82 4.10
C ILE A 190 18.05 11.52 3.82
N THR A 191 19.35 11.57 4.06
CA THR A 191 20.25 10.43 3.87
C THR A 191 20.96 10.10 5.19
N GLY A 192 20.94 8.83 5.59
CA GLY A 192 21.58 8.40 6.82
C GLY A 192 21.29 6.95 7.20
N ILE A 193 21.62 6.63 8.45
CA ILE A 193 21.17 5.45 9.19
C ILE A 193 20.13 5.95 10.19
N PHE A 194 18.99 5.29 10.30
CA PHE A 194 17.83 5.79 11.01
C PHE A 194 17.49 4.93 12.21
N THR A 195 17.45 5.52 13.39
CA THR A 195 17.16 4.79 14.64
C THR A 195 15.69 4.37 14.75
N ASP A 196 14.78 5.11 14.11
CA ASP A 196 13.34 4.82 14.04
C ASP A 196 13.03 3.55 13.24
N LEU A 197 13.97 3.05 12.41
CA LEU A 197 13.83 1.85 11.59
C LEU A 197 14.52 0.60 12.20
N GLN A 198 15.25 0.75 13.30
CA GLN A 198 15.95 -0.35 13.93
C GLN A 198 14.97 -1.35 14.54
N GLY A 199 14.92 -2.56 13.99
CA GLY A 199 13.93 -3.61 14.30
C GLY A 199 13.12 -4.03 13.08
N VAL A 200 13.09 -3.21 12.03
CA VAL A 200 12.57 -3.58 10.71
C VAL A 200 13.63 -4.36 9.94
N ASP A 201 13.23 -5.31 9.09
CA ASP A 201 14.18 -6.05 8.24
C ASP A 201 14.98 -5.07 7.36
N GLY A 202 16.31 -5.13 7.48
CA GLY A 202 17.21 -4.18 6.82
C GLY A 202 17.37 -2.82 7.52
N GLY A 203 16.64 -2.54 8.61
CA GLY A 203 16.57 -1.21 9.24
C GLY A 203 17.88 -0.61 9.79
N PHE A 204 18.97 -1.37 9.76
CA PHE A 204 20.32 -0.89 10.12
C PHE A 204 21.14 -0.38 8.93
N GLY A 205 20.62 -0.51 7.70
CA GLY A 205 21.29 -0.05 6.48
C GLY A 205 21.33 1.47 6.34
N ARG A 206 22.06 1.92 5.32
CA ARG A 206 22.13 3.33 4.95
C ARG A 206 21.17 3.62 3.80
N TYR A 207 20.31 4.62 3.99
CA TYR A 207 19.23 4.95 3.07
C TYR A 207 19.18 6.43 2.73
N ARG A 208 18.68 6.77 1.53
CA ARG A 208 18.01 8.04 1.27
C ARG A 208 16.51 7.79 1.38
N ARG A 209 15.84 8.55 2.24
CA ARG A 209 14.39 8.49 2.49
C ARG A 209 13.76 9.79 2.05
N VAL A 210 12.72 9.70 1.24
CA VAL A 210 11.94 10.86 0.79
C VAL A 210 10.47 10.60 1.10
N LEU A 211 9.89 11.44 1.94
CA LEU A 211 8.45 11.39 2.24
C LEU A 211 7.72 12.39 1.37
N LEU A 212 6.82 11.89 0.55
CA LEU A 212 5.98 12.67 -0.34
C LEU A 212 4.54 12.72 0.18
N ARG A 213 3.96 13.93 0.14
CA ARG A 213 2.55 14.23 0.40
C ARG A 213 2.00 15.07 -0.74
N HIS A 214 0.72 15.36 -0.72
CA HIS A 214 0.11 16.30 -1.65
C HIS A 214 -0.04 17.68 -1.00
N SER A 215 0.29 18.74 -1.73
CA SER A 215 0.28 20.12 -1.25
C SER A 215 -1.14 20.69 -1.12
N LYS A 216 -2.11 20.08 -1.81
CA LYS A 216 -3.52 20.47 -1.79
C LYS A 216 -4.39 19.31 -1.32
N PRO A 217 -5.50 19.55 -0.60
CA PRO A 217 -6.44 18.50 -0.25
C PRO A 217 -6.88 17.71 -1.48
N ARG A 218 -7.02 16.40 -1.31
CA ARG A 218 -7.54 15.52 -2.37
C ARG A 218 -8.97 15.93 -2.72
N GLN A 219 -9.32 15.73 -4.00
CA GLN A 219 -10.63 16.03 -4.56
C GLN A 219 -11.19 14.79 -5.24
N GLY A 220 -12.51 14.69 -5.29
CA GLY A 220 -13.22 13.58 -5.90
C GLY A 220 -14.30 13.04 -4.96
N PRO A 221 -15.15 12.12 -5.45
CA PRO A 221 -16.31 11.63 -4.71
C PRO A 221 -15.98 11.01 -3.36
N PHE A 222 -14.84 10.30 -3.25
CA PHE A 222 -14.42 9.62 -2.04
C PHE A 222 -13.32 10.36 -1.25
N SER A 223 -12.96 11.59 -1.64
CA SER A 223 -11.86 12.33 -1.01
C SER A 223 -12.05 12.57 0.49
N LYS A 224 -13.29 12.75 0.96
CA LYS A 224 -13.58 12.92 2.39
C LYS A 224 -13.37 11.62 3.17
N LEU A 225 -13.72 10.48 2.58
CA LEU A 225 -13.55 9.16 3.20
C LEU A 225 -12.07 8.77 3.23
N LEU A 226 -11.41 8.78 2.06
CA LEU A 226 -10.03 8.31 1.91
C LEU A 226 -9.01 9.27 2.55
N GLY A 227 -9.28 10.59 2.42
CA GLY A 227 -8.51 11.63 3.06
C GLY A 227 -7.09 11.77 2.52
N GLU A 228 -6.23 12.31 3.37
CA GLU A 228 -4.80 12.48 3.07
C GLU A 228 -4.06 11.15 3.12
N SER A 229 -2.98 11.09 2.34
CA SER A 229 -2.10 9.94 2.24
C SER A 229 -0.66 10.35 1.97
N GLU A 230 0.29 9.43 2.13
CA GLU A 230 1.71 9.70 1.92
C GLU A 230 2.41 8.51 1.26
N ILE A 231 3.46 8.79 0.50
CA ILE A 231 4.36 7.79 -0.09
C ILE A 231 5.76 8.04 0.45
N GLU A 232 6.37 7.02 1.01
CA GLU A 232 7.76 7.09 1.44
C GLU A 232 8.64 6.28 0.50
N LEU A 233 9.46 6.98 -0.26
CA LEU A 233 10.43 6.40 -1.17
C LEU A 233 11.71 6.10 -0.42
N VAL A 234 12.24 4.90 -0.61
CA VAL A 234 13.45 4.44 0.07
C VAL A 234 14.45 3.91 -0.93
N GLN A 235 15.61 4.58 -1.02
CA GLN A 235 16.75 4.12 -1.81
C GLN A 235 17.82 3.59 -0.86
N VAL A 236 18.10 2.29 -0.95
CA VAL A 236 19.22 1.69 -0.21
C VAL A 236 20.56 2.08 -0.85
N LEU A 237 21.58 2.39 -0.03
CA LEU A 237 22.84 2.97 -0.50
C LEU A 237 24.08 2.09 -0.22
N ASP A 238 23.92 1.01 0.54
CA ASP A 238 25.03 0.15 1.00
C ASP A 238 24.89 -1.32 0.53
N ARG A 239 23.91 -1.61 -0.29
CA ARG A 239 23.69 -2.90 -0.96
C ARG A 239 22.91 -2.72 -2.26
N ASP A 240 22.88 -3.75 -3.10
CA ASP A 240 21.97 -3.79 -4.25
C ASP A 240 20.56 -4.18 -3.79
N PRO A 241 19.52 -3.43 -4.22
CA PRO A 241 18.13 -3.80 -3.93
C PRO A 241 17.70 -4.98 -4.80
N ARG A 242 16.81 -5.83 -4.25
CA ARG A 242 16.19 -6.94 -4.98
C ARG A 242 14.73 -6.64 -5.26
N LYS A 243 14.19 -7.17 -6.34
CA LYS A 243 12.74 -7.06 -6.61
C LYS A 243 11.98 -8.01 -5.68
N ILE A 244 11.05 -7.47 -4.87
CA ILE A 244 10.23 -8.26 -3.93
C ILE A 244 9.42 -9.31 -4.70
N PHE A 245 8.93 -8.98 -5.89
CA PHE A 245 8.19 -9.88 -6.78
C PHE A 245 9.05 -10.58 -7.86
N GLU A 246 10.37 -10.69 -7.64
CA GLU A 246 11.24 -11.39 -8.58
C GLU A 246 10.81 -12.85 -8.78
N ASN A 247 10.57 -13.25 -10.04
CA ASN A 247 10.12 -14.60 -10.44
C ASN A 247 8.81 -15.06 -9.77
N ARG A 248 7.94 -14.12 -9.43
CA ARG A 248 6.62 -14.37 -8.85
C ARG A 248 5.53 -13.70 -9.67
N PHE A 249 4.29 -14.09 -9.44
CA PHE A 249 3.14 -13.52 -10.13
C PHE A 249 2.40 -12.52 -9.23
N TRP A 250 1.75 -11.55 -9.86
CA TRP A 250 0.78 -10.68 -9.21
C TRP A 250 -0.26 -11.54 -8.48
N GLY A 251 -0.50 -11.28 -7.21
CA GLY A 251 -1.35 -12.11 -6.34
C GLY A 251 -0.60 -13.17 -5.53
N ASP A 252 0.70 -13.37 -5.71
CA ASP A 252 1.55 -14.12 -4.77
C ASP A 252 1.67 -13.40 -3.42
N LEU A 253 2.17 -14.07 -2.38
CA LEU A 253 2.15 -13.57 -1.00
C LEU A 253 2.90 -12.23 -0.84
N GLY A 254 2.34 -11.29 -0.09
CA GLY A 254 2.91 -9.97 0.14
C GLY A 254 2.11 -8.83 -0.48
N PHE A 255 2.61 -7.60 -0.42
CA PHE A 255 1.93 -6.45 -0.99
C PHE A 255 2.04 -6.44 -2.51
N ILE A 256 0.89 -6.43 -3.19
CA ILE A 256 0.79 -6.62 -4.63
C ILE A 256 0.80 -5.28 -5.39
N HIS A 257 -0.01 -4.32 -4.94
CA HIS A 257 -0.20 -3.03 -5.58
C HIS A 257 -0.73 -1.96 -4.61
N LEU A 258 -0.64 -0.71 -5.05
CA LEU A 258 -1.22 0.46 -4.39
C LEU A 258 -2.32 1.03 -5.29
N CYS A 259 -3.57 1.00 -4.84
CA CYS A 259 -4.72 1.43 -5.63
C CYS A 259 -5.23 2.81 -5.22
N PHE A 260 -5.52 3.65 -6.22
CA PHE A 260 -6.07 4.99 -6.06
C PHE A 260 -7.48 5.04 -6.62
N ASP A 261 -8.39 5.70 -5.90
CA ASP A 261 -9.70 6.06 -6.46
C ASP A 261 -9.55 7.29 -7.37
N ILE A 262 -9.98 7.15 -8.62
CA ILE A 262 -9.79 8.14 -9.66
C ILE A 262 -11.10 8.41 -10.41
N SER A 263 -11.41 9.68 -10.64
CA SER A 263 -12.44 10.13 -11.58
C SER A 263 -11.76 10.76 -12.80
N GLY A 264 -12.17 10.36 -14.01
CA GLY A 264 -11.55 10.84 -15.26
C GLY A 264 -10.43 9.95 -15.76
N MET A 265 -10.73 8.66 -15.96
CA MET A 265 -9.77 7.63 -16.39
C MET A 265 -9.14 7.92 -17.77
N ALA A 266 -9.89 8.52 -18.71
CA ALA A 266 -9.35 8.89 -20.02
C ALA A 266 -8.21 9.92 -19.90
N GLU A 267 -8.42 10.97 -19.11
CA GLU A 267 -7.41 12.00 -18.85
C GLU A 267 -6.20 11.42 -18.07
N MET A 268 -6.45 10.46 -17.16
CA MET A 268 -5.36 9.75 -16.48
C MET A 268 -4.53 8.92 -17.46
N LYS A 269 -5.17 8.22 -18.39
CA LYS A 269 -4.49 7.45 -19.45
C LYS A 269 -3.58 8.34 -20.31
N GLU A 270 -4.08 9.51 -20.72
CA GLU A 270 -3.30 10.50 -21.47
C GLU A 270 -2.11 11.01 -20.66
N ARG A 271 -2.32 11.36 -19.38
CA ARG A 271 -1.26 11.81 -18.48
C ARG A 271 -0.16 10.75 -18.30
N CYS A 272 -0.53 9.50 -18.02
CA CYS A 272 0.40 8.40 -17.86
C CYS A 272 1.20 8.14 -19.15
N THR A 273 0.53 8.14 -20.30
CA THR A 273 1.18 7.96 -21.60
C THR A 273 2.18 9.08 -21.90
N ALA A 274 1.79 10.35 -21.68
CA ALA A 274 2.65 11.51 -21.87
C ALA A 274 3.88 11.51 -20.94
N ALA A 275 3.75 10.94 -19.75
CA ALA A 275 4.84 10.77 -18.79
C ALA A 275 5.74 9.55 -19.07
N GLY A 276 5.42 8.73 -20.09
CA GLY A 276 6.18 7.51 -20.41
C GLY A 276 5.82 6.28 -19.58
N HIS A 277 4.70 6.33 -18.83
CA HIS A 277 4.16 5.24 -18.01
C HIS A 277 2.75 4.84 -18.46
N PRO A 278 2.59 4.26 -19.68
CA PRO A 278 1.27 3.90 -20.21
C PRO A 278 0.60 2.83 -19.33
N PHE A 279 -0.72 2.69 -19.45
CA PHE A 279 -1.44 1.60 -18.81
C PHE A 279 -0.91 0.25 -19.30
N THR A 280 -0.54 -0.60 -18.36
CA THR A 280 -0.07 -1.97 -18.62
C THR A 280 -1.22 -2.98 -18.60
N VAL A 281 -2.27 -2.66 -17.83
CA VAL A 281 -3.57 -3.32 -17.84
C VAL A 281 -4.65 -2.25 -17.92
N ASP A 282 -5.68 -2.50 -18.72
CA ASP A 282 -6.76 -1.55 -19.00
C ASP A 282 -8.06 -2.33 -19.18
N SER A 283 -9.05 -2.12 -18.30
CA SER A 283 -10.36 -2.76 -18.43
C SER A 283 -11.19 -2.22 -19.59
N SER A 284 -10.73 -1.12 -20.23
CA SER A 284 -11.33 -0.51 -21.41
C SER A 284 -12.78 -0.05 -21.24
N GLY A 285 -13.22 0.14 -20.00
CA GLY A 285 -14.57 0.60 -19.68
C GLY A 285 -15.07 0.07 -18.36
N SER A 286 -16.36 0.05 -18.18
CA SER A 286 -16.97 -0.47 -16.96
C SER A 286 -16.68 -1.95 -16.77
N PHE A 287 -16.18 -2.31 -15.61
CA PHE A 287 -15.96 -3.67 -15.17
C PHE A 287 -17.00 -3.99 -14.07
N ASP A 288 -17.82 -5.00 -14.31
CA ASP A 288 -18.86 -5.44 -13.39
C ASP A 288 -18.27 -6.45 -12.38
N MET A 289 -18.43 -6.15 -11.10
CA MET A 289 -18.04 -7.01 -9.98
C MET A 289 -19.26 -7.34 -9.10
N GLY A 290 -20.43 -7.54 -9.71
CA GLY A 290 -21.67 -7.83 -9.01
C GLY A 290 -22.30 -6.56 -8.42
N GLU A 291 -22.18 -6.33 -7.10
CA GLU A 291 -22.72 -5.14 -6.45
C GLU A 291 -21.83 -3.89 -6.65
N ALA A 292 -20.61 -4.06 -7.15
CA ALA A 292 -19.69 -2.99 -7.48
C ALA A 292 -19.36 -3.00 -8.97
N ALA A 293 -19.20 -1.82 -9.55
CA ALA A 293 -18.76 -1.66 -10.93
C ALA A 293 -17.77 -0.50 -11.03
N GLY A 294 -16.79 -0.62 -11.91
CA GLY A 294 -15.78 0.39 -12.06
C GLY A 294 -14.98 0.26 -13.35
N TYR A 295 -14.01 1.12 -13.47
CA TYR A 295 -12.99 1.06 -14.51
C TYR A 295 -11.65 0.97 -13.78
N PHE A 296 -10.85 -0.06 -14.06
CA PHE A 296 -9.54 -0.17 -13.45
C PHE A 296 -8.43 -0.25 -14.51
N SER A 297 -7.25 0.19 -14.10
CA SER A 297 -6.02 0.10 -14.89
C SER A 297 -4.83 -0.07 -13.96
N TYR A 298 -3.73 -0.58 -14.51
CA TYR A 298 -2.45 -0.66 -13.83
C TYR A 298 -1.41 0.17 -14.57
N ILE A 299 -0.52 0.78 -13.81
CA ILE A 299 0.71 1.43 -14.29
C ILE A 299 1.87 0.90 -13.45
N GLU A 300 3.07 0.98 -14.00
CA GLU A 300 4.30 0.68 -13.28
C GLU A 300 5.05 1.97 -12.95
N ASP A 301 5.58 2.06 -11.73
CA ASP A 301 6.58 3.06 -11.41
C ASP A 301 7.91 2.77 -12.14
N PRO A 302 8.95 3.61 -12.04
CA PRO A 302 10.22 3.39 -12.75
C PRO A 302 10.94 2.07 -12.43
N ASP A 303 10.62 1.43 -11.32
CA ASP A 303 11.23 0.16 -10.88
C ASP A 303 10.29 -1.06 -11.04
N GLY A 304 9.04 -0.82 -11.52
CA GLY A 304 8.03 -1.84 -11.79
C GLY A 304 7.08 -2.11 -10.62
N THR A 305 6.97 -1.21 -9.66
CA THR A 305 5.95 -1.27 -8.61
C THR A 305 4.59 -0.89 -9.18
N LEU A 306 3.54 -1.66 -8.86
CA LEU A 306 2.16 -1.49 -9.34
C LEU A 306 1.33 -0.63 -8.39
#